data_1f1d4b020730a5d07d0fea2532aa41c7
#
_entry.id   1f1d4b020730a5d07d0fea2532aa41c7
#
_cell.length_a   1.000
_cell.length_b   1.000
_cell.length_c   1.000
_cell.angle_alpha   90.00
_cell.angle_beta   90.00
_cell.angle_gamma   90.00
#
_symmetry.space_group_name_H-M   'P 1'
#
loop_
_entity.id
_entity.type
_entity.pdbx_description
1 polymer ?
#
loop_
_entity_poly.entity_id
_entity_poly.type
_entity_poly.pdbx_seq_one_letter_code
_entity_poly.pdbx_strand_id
1 'polypeptide(L)'
;AVAFAPTETVAETEIRSAADMLALAENVRNGILGGSYYLAGDIDMAEVSDWKGIGVGDLNNAFNGTFDGRGFSIKNLKSAWPLFNFTLGESVIKNVTIDASCEFANTLSPDDKISLGALVGMGRGVVEDCVNNAKVSYAGTSGFDIYVGGLVGRIYRTGRISGCVNNGDVSAAAQASGKVVCAGGVLGTFDRSDDAGDTAEVHSNTNNGTVTNSSDVKTLCVG
;
A
#
# COMPACT_ATOMS: atom_id res chain seq x y z
N ALA A 1 -23.30 40.66 8.76
CA ALA A 1 -23.11 39.28 9.16
C ALA A 1 -22.83 38.48 7.90
N VAL A 2 -21.63 37.93 7.76
CA VAL A 2 -21.27 37.02 6.65
C VAL A 2 -21.77 35.64 7.10
N ALA A 3 -22.81 35.13 6.44
CA ALA A 3 -23.28 33.78 6.66
C ALA A 3 -22.25 32.82 6.04
N PHE A 4 -21.60 32.02 6.86
CA PHE A 4 -20.82 30.87 6.40
C PHE A 4 -21.82 29.85 5.81
N ALA A 5 -21.66 29.51 4.55
CA ALA A 5 -22.36 28.38 3.97
C ALA A 5 -21.97 27.12 4.77
N PRO A 6 -22.94 26.23 5.07
CA PRO A 6 -22.59 24.96 5.72
C PRO A 6 -21.62 24.20 4.81
N THR A 7 -20.49 23.80 5.36
CA THR A 7 -19.58 22.86 4.71
C THR A 7 -20.38 21.58 4.43
N GLU A 8 -20.52 21.21 3.17
CA GLU A 8 -21.10 19.90 2.82
C GLU A 8 -20.24 18.83 3.48
N THR A 9 -20.82 18.13 4.45
CA THR A 9 -20.18 16.95 5.03
C THR A 9 -20.22 15.86 3.97
N VAL A 10 -19.05 15.49 3.44
CA VAL A 10 -18.95 14.29 2.59
C VAL A 10 -19.46 13.10 3.39
N ALA A 11 -20.45 12.39 2.85
CA ALA A 11 -20.98 11.20 3.52
C ALA A 11 -19.86 10.15 3.66
N GLU A 12 -19.59 9.74 4.88
CA GLU A 12 -18.60 8.70 5.16
C GLU A 12 -19.26 7.32 5.16
N THR A 13 -18.60 6.36 4.51
CA THR A 13 -19.03 4.96 4.49
C THR A 13 -18.27 4.18 5.55
N GLU A 14 -19.00 3.51 6.39
CA GLU A 14 -18.49 2.70 7.48
C GLU A 14 -18.07 1.31 7.00
N ILE A 15 -16.90 0.85 7.43
CA ILE A 15 -16.36 -0.49 7.19
C ILE A 15 -16.33 -1.23 8.53
N ARG A 16 -17.11 -2.30 8.66
CA ARG A 16 -17.28 -3.07 9.89
C ARG A 16 -16.81 -4.51 9.78
N SER A 17 -16.56 -4.99 8.55
CA SER A 17 -16.31 -6.39 8.29
C SER A 17 -15.42 -6.63 7.09
N ALA A 18 -14.91 -7.85 6.94
CA ALA A 18 -14.23 -8.32 5.73
C ALA A 18 -15.14 -8.20 4.50
N ALA A 19 -16.45 -8.40 4.65
CA ALA A 19 -17.40 -8.25 3.56
C ALA A 19 -17.47 -6.79 3.05
N ASP A 20 -17.40 -5.80 3.95
CA ASP A 20 -17.36 -4.38 3.55
C ASP A 20 -16.05 -4.05 2.85
N MET A 21 -14.92 -4.63 3.27
CA MET A 21 -13.63 -4.49 2.58
C MET A 21 -13.68 -5.08 1.16
N LEU A 22 -14.30 -6.24 0.99
CA LEU A 22 -14.51 -6.86 -0.32
C LEU A 22 -15.44 -6.03 -1.20
N ALA A 23 -16.51 -5.47 -0.62
CA ALA A 23 -17.42 -4.57 -1.33
C ALA A 23 -16.71 -3.28 -1.79
N LEU A 24 -15.86 -2.69 -0.95
CA LEU A 24 -15.03 -1.55 -1.34
C LEU A 24 -14.09 -1.91 -2.51
N ALA A 25 -13.41 -3.04 -2.42
CA ALA A 25 -12.51 -3.50 -3.50
C ALA A 25 -13.28 -3.72 -4.82
N GLU A 26 -14.49 -4.27 -4.75
CA GLU A 26 -15.35 -4.47 -5.92
C GLU A 26 -15.87 -3.15 -6.49
N ASN A 27 -16.28 -2.20 -5.64
CA ASN A 27 -16.72 -0.87 -6.07
C ASN A 27 -15.60 -0.15 -6.86
N VAL A 28 -14.37 -0.17 -6.35
CA VAL A 28 -13.23 0.44 -7.04
C VAL A 28 -12.94 -0.27 -8.37
N ARG A 29 -13.03 -1.60 -8.41
CA ARG A 29 -12.88 -2.39 -9.65
C ARG A 29 -13.95 -2.03 -10.68
N ASN A 30 -15.15 -1.68 -10.25
CA ASN A 30 -16.26 -1.25 -11.11
C ASN A 30 -16.25 0.26 -11.41
N GLY A 31 -15.16 0.97 -11.12
CA GLY A 31 -14.96 2.37 -11.47
C GLY A 31 -15.49 3.39 -10.45
N ILE A 32 -15.93 2.96 -9.26
CA ILE A 32 -16.26 3.86 -8.14
C ILE A 32 -14.98 4.10 -7.35
N LEU A 33 -14.14 5.01 -7.83
CA LEU A 33 -12.75 5.17 -7.37
C LEU A 33 -12.64 5.98 -6.08
N GLY A 34 -13.53 6.93 -5.85
CA GLY A 34 -13.51 7.88 -4.74
C GLY A 34 -14.45 7.50 -3.59
N GLY A 35 -14.63 8.43 -2.68
CA GLY A 35 -15.46 8.31 -1.49
C GLY A 35 -14.66 8.43 -0.21
N SER A 36 -15.35 8.57 0.91
CA SER A 36 -14.77 8.61 2.24
C SER A 36 -15.19 7.38 3.02
N TYR A 37 -14.21 6.62 3.50
CA TYR A 37 -14.40 5.35 4.20
C TYR A 37 -13.68 5.39 5.53
N TYR A 38 -14.23 4.75 6.54
CA TYR A 38 -13.56 4.59 7.83
C TYR A 38 -13.80 3.24 8.47
N LEU A 39 -12.83 2.76 9.24
CA LEU A 39 -13.00 1.57 10.07
C LEU A 39 -13.82 1.91 11.33
N ALA A 40 -14.83 1.09 11.62
CA ALA A 40 -15.63 1.20 12.83
C ALA A 40 -15.19 0.26 13.95
N GLY A 41 -14.20 -0.56 13.68
CA GLY A 41 -13.59 -1.53 14.58
C GLY A 41 -12.47 -2.26 13.87
N ASP A 42 -11.81 -3.18 14.57
CA ASP A 42 -10.85 -4.08 13.95
C ASP A 42 -11.53 -4.99 12.93
N ILE A 43 -10.90 -5.20 11.79
CA ILE A 43 -11.41 -6.06 10.72
C ILE A 43 -10.63 -7.36 10.66
N ASP A 44 -11.32 -8.46 10.90
CA ASP A 44 -10.75 -9.79 10.75
C ASP A 44 -10.94 -10.29 9.31
N MET A 45 -9.81 -10.56 8.63
CA MET A 45 -9.75 -10.99 7.24
C MET A 45 -9.41 -12.49 7.10
N ALA A 46 -9.49 -13.28 8.17
CA ALA A 46 -9.08 -14.69 8.18
C ALA A 46 -9.78 -15.56 7.11
N GLU A 47 -11.06 -15.27 6.84
CA GLU A 47 -11.85 -16.02 5.86
C GLU A 47 -11.66 -15.54 4.40
N VAL A 48 -10.85 -14.51 4.19
CA VAL A 48 -10.60 -13.96 2.84
C VAL A 48 -9.38 -14.63 2.22
N SER A 49 -9.60 -15.59 1.34
CA SER A 49 -8.54 -16.39 0.71
C SER A 49 -8.02 -15.85 -0.61
N ASP A 50 -8.74 -14.97 -1.30
CA ASP A 50 -8.39 -14.45 -2.63
C ASP A 50 -8.35 -12.92 -2.68
N TRP A 51 -7.70 -12.33 -1.69
CA TRP A 51 -7.49 -10.89 -1.68
C TRP A 51 -6.55 -10.46 -2.80
N LYS A 52 -6.99 -9.49 -3.62
CA LYS A 52 -6.20 -8.92 -4.73
C LYS A 52 -5.80 -7.45 -4.50
N GLY A 53 -6.18 -6.90 -3.36
CA GLY A 53 -6.03 -5.47 -3.07
C GLY A 53 -7.18 -4.62 -3.58
N ILE A 54 -7.32 -3.44 -2.99
CA ILE A 54 -8.20 -2.38 -3.49
C ILE A 54 -7.47 -1.68 -4.63
N GLY A 55 -8.13 -1.52 -5.79
CA GLY A 55 -7.51 -0.99 -7.00
C GLY A 55 -6.66 -2.02 -7.73
N VAL A 56 -7.22 -2.73 -8.70
CA VAL A 56 -6.56 -3.84 -9.43
C VAL A 56 -6.53 -3.55 -10.90
N GLY A 57 -5.41 -3.86 -11.54
CA GLY A 57 -5.26 -3.86 -12.98
C GLY A 57 -4.55 -2.61 -13.50
N ASP A 58 -5.18 -1.46 -13.45
CA ASP A 58 -4.60 -0.23 -13.98
C ASP A 58 -5.03 1.02 -13.19
N LEU A 59 -4.58 2.18 -13.63
CA LEU A 59 -4.90 3.47 -13.00
C LEU A 59 -6.39 3.86 -13.12
N ASN A 60 -7.15 3.25 -14.05
CA ASN A 60 -8.58 3.52 -14.17
C ASN A 60 -9.40 2.82 -13.10
N ASN A 61 -8.81 1.84 -12.43
CA ASN A 61 -9.39 1.07 -11.33
C ASN A 61 -8.61 1.27 -10.02
N ALA A 62 -7.95 2.40 -9.86
CA ALA A 62 -7.17 2.74 -8.69
C ALA A 62 -8.00 3.53 -7.67
N PHE A 63 -7.75 3.32 -6.38
CA PHE A 63 -8.44 4.04 -5.30
C PHE A 63 -8.04 5.52 -5.29
N ASN A 64 -9.05 6.40 -5.23
CA ASN A 64 -8.87 7.87 -5.20
C ASN A 64 -9.70 8.56 -4.11
N GLY A 65 -9.99 7.84 -3.03
CA GLY A 65 -10.78 8.33 -1.91
C GLY A 65 -9.97 8.51 -0.64
N THR A 66 -10.68 8.74 0.47
CA THR A 66 -10.12 8.73 1.82
C THR A 66 -10.44 7.41 2.51
N PHE A 67 -9.44 6.79 3.13
CA PHE A 67 -9.61 5.63 3.99
C PHE A 67 -8.96 5.91 5.35
N ASP A 68 -9.80 6.10 6.38
CA ASP A 68 -9.37 6.39 7.74
C ASP A 68 -9.53 5.15 8.63
N GLY A 69 -8.42 4.59 9.10
CA GLY A 69 -8.43 3.46 10.02
C GLY A 69 -8.92 3.81 11.42
N ARG A 70 -8.96 5.10 11.78
CA ARG A 70 -9.35 5.57 13.13
C ARG A 70 -8.61 4.85 14.27
N GLY A 71 -7.41 4.36 13.99
CA GLY A 71 -6.59 3.59 14.94
C GLY A 71 -6.94 2.11 15.06
N PHE A 72 -7.93 1.63 14.31
CA PHE A 72 -8.27 0.21 14.24
C PHE A 72 -7.33 -0.58 13.32
N SER A 73 -7.39 -1.91 13.45
CA SER A 73 -6.47 -2.83 12.81
C SER A 73 -7.15 -3.72 11.76
N ILE A 74 -6.40 -4.01 10.69
CA ILE A 74 -6.67 -5.14 9.80
C ILE A 74 -5.91 -6.35 10.34
N LYS A 75 -6.58 -7.47 10.53
CA LYS A 75 -6.04 -8.69 11.15
C LYS A 75 -6.19 -9.91 10.25
N ASN A 76 -5.29 -10.87 10.42
CA ASN A 76 -5.34 -12.21 9.83
C ASN A 76 -5.32 -12.26 8.28
N LEU A 77 -5.02 -11.15 7.60
CA LEU A 77 -4.92 -11.15 6.13
C LEU A 77 -3.63 -11.85 5.69
N LYS A 78 -3.76 -12.95 4.94
CA LYS A 78 -2.67 -13.64 4.26
C LYS A 78 -2.80 -13.41 2.77
N SER A 79 -1.88 -12.66 2.15
CA SER A 79 -2.05 -12.22 0.77
C SER A 79 -0.72 -12.09 0.03
N ALA A 80 -0.76 -12.33 -1.28
CA ALA A 80 0.30 -11.93 -2.20
C ALA A 80 0.21 -10.43 -2.61
N TRP A 81 -0.85 -9.75 -2.25
CA TRP A 81 -1.16 -8.39 -2.67
C TRP A 81 -1.35 -7.47 -1.46
N PRO A 82 -0.98 -6.18 -1.56
CA PRO A 82 -1.16 -5.20 -0.50
C PRO A 82 -2.64 -4.95 -0.18
N LEU A 83 -2.91 -4.17 0.88
CA LEU A 83 -4.28 -3.76 1.19
C LEU A 83 -4.85 -2.89 0.04
N PHE A 84 -4.09 -1.92 -0.45
CA PHE A 84 -4.38 -1.12 -1.64
C PHE A 84 -3.34 -1.43 -2.71
N ASN A 85 -3.76 -1.99 -3.84
CA ASN A 85 -2.81 -2.33 -4.90
C ASN A 85 -2.40 -1.08 -5.69
N PHE A 86 -3.38 -0.23 -6.04
CA PHE A 86 -3.14 1.05 -6.71
C PHE A 86 -3.92 2.20 -6.07
N THR A 87 -3.25 3.35 -5.91
CA THR A 87 -3.87 4.60 -5.43
C THR A 87 -3.54 5.77 -6.35
N LEU A 88 -4.45 6.75 -6.44
CA LEU A 88 -4.28 7.97 -7.23
C LEU A 88 -3.90 9.17 -6.37
N GLY A 89 -3.64 10.31 -7.01
CA GLY A 89 -3.04 11.49 -6.37
C GLY A 89 -3.88 12.16 -5.29
N GLU A 90 -5.20 12.01 -5.29
CA GLU A 90 -6.09 12.57 -4.27
C GLU A 90 -6.42 11.58 -3.14
N SER A 91 -5.89 10.35 -3.23
CA SER A 91 -6.10 9.36 -2.19
C SER A 91 -5.42 9.74 -0.87
N VAL A 92 -6.11 9.47 0.23
CA VAL A 92 -5.58 9.61 1.59
C VAL A 92 -5.84 8.31 2.36
N ILE A 93 -4.77 7.64 2.79
CA ILE A 93 -4.84 6.45 3.65
C ILE A 93 -4.19 6.83 4.96
N LYS A 94 -4.94 6.77 6.05
CA LYS A 94 -4.44 7.23 7.35
C LYS A 94 -4.94 6.42 8.53
N ASN A 95 -4.18 6.49 9.64
CA ASN A 95 -4.54 5.90 10.93
C ASN A 95 -4.86 4.39 10.86
N VAL A 96 -4.27 3.65 9.91
CA VAL A 96 -4.49 2.21 9.73
C VAL A 96 -3.37 1.43 10.38
N THR A 97 -3.72 0.42 11.17
CA THR A 97 -2.76 -0.56 11.67
C THR A 97 -2.92 -1.88 10.91
N ILE A 98 -1.85 -2.39 10.35
CA ILE A 98 -1.76 -3.78 9.87
C ILE A 98 -1.20 -4.62 11.02
N ASP A 99 -2.00 -5.54 11.53
CA ASP A 99 -1.64 -6.37 12.68
C ASP A 99 -0.57 -7.42 12.33
N ALA A 100 0.21 -7.85 13.31
CA ALA A 100 1.26 -8.85 13.16
C ALA A 100 0.73 -10.25 12.74
N SER A 101 -0.57 -10.51 12.88
CA SER A 101 -1.22 -11.71 12.35
C SER A 101 -1.36 -11.72 10.83
N CYS A 102 -1.18 -10.57 10.16
CA CYS A 102 -1.17 -10.48 8.71
C CYS A 102 0.19 -10.93 8.12
N GLU A 103 0.19 -11.26 6.84
CA GLU A 103 1.40 -11.56 6.07
C GLU A 103 1.20 -11.21 4.60
N PHE A 104 2.14 -10.49 4.02
CA PHE A 104 2.16 -10.15 2.60
C PHE A 104 3.35 -10.87 1.95
N ALA A 105 3.06 -12.03 1.34
CA ALA A 105 4.08 -12.89 0.76
C ALA A 105 3.77 -13.14 -0.73
N ASN A 106 4.57 -12.55 -1.62
CA ASN A 106 4.40 -12.69 -3.06
C ASN A 106 5.52 -13.55 -3.64
N THR A 107 5.15 -14.63 -4.33
CA THR A 107 6.04 -15.56 -5.03
C THR A 107 5.72 -15.67 -6.52
N LEU A 108 4.84 -14.81 -7.00
CA LEU A 108 4.38 -14.85 -8.39
C LEU A 108 5.49 -14.42 -9.35
N SER A 109 5.45 -14.96 -10.56
CA SER A 109 6.26 -14.48 -11.69
C SER A 109 5.39 -13.50 -12.49
N PRO A 110 5.59 -12.21 -12.32
CA PRO A 110 4.71 -11.22 -12.91
C PRO A 110 4.99 -11.01 -14.40
N ASP A 111 3.99 -10.51 -15.10
CA ASP A 111 4.10 -9.99 -16.47
C ASP A 111 4.47 -8.51 -16.51
N ASP A 112 4.63 -7.86 -15.35
CA ASP A 112 5.01 -6.45 -15.17
C ASP A 112 5.75 -6.27 -13.84
N LYS A 113 6.20 -5.05 -13.52
CA LYS A 113 6.86 -4.68 -12.27
C LYS A 113 6.02 -5.03 -11.05
N ILE A 114 6.64 -5.60 -10.04
CA ILE A 114 5.99 -5.77 -8.73
C ILE A 114 6.31 -4.59 -7.83
N SER A 115 5.27 -4.09 -7.21
CA SER A 115 5.35 -3.13 -6.11
C SER A 115 4.54 -3.67 -4.94
N LEU A 116 5.21 -4.07 -3.87
CA LEU A 116 4.61 -4.72 -2.71
C LEU A 116 4.89 -3.92 -1.44
N GLY A 117 3.84 -3.52 -0.76
CA GLY A 117 3.85 -2.98 0.59
C GLY A 117 2.76 -3.64 1.41
N ALA A 118 2.71 -3.46 2.71
CA ALA A 118 1.57 -3.94 3.49
C ALA A 118 0.31 -3.12 3.20
N LEU A 119 0.46 -1.80 3.09
CA LEU A 119 -0.66 -0.88 2.83
C LEU A 119 -0.85 -0.62 1.34
N VAL A 120 0.18 -0.15 0.64
CA VAL A 120 0.07 0.27 -0.76
C VAL A 120 1.11 -0.42 -1.62
N GLY A 121 0.68 -0.97 -2.74
CA GLY A 121 1.58 -1.50 -3.76
C GLY A 121 2.24 -0.36 -4.53
N MET A 122 1.50 0.29 -5.40
CA MET A 122 1.93 1.45 -6.13
C MET A 122 0.95 2.60 -5.91
N GLY A 123 1.46 3.79 -5.57
CA GLY A 123 0.57 4.90 -5.28
C GLY A 123 1.12 6.26 -5.62
N ARG A 124 0.17 7.17 -5.73
CA ARG A 124 0.28 8.61 -5.55
C ARG A 124 -0.58 8.94 -4.34
N GLY A 125 -0.61 10.19 -3.90
CA GLY A 125 -1.44 10.59 -2.77
C GLY A 125 -0.74 10.45 -1.43
N VAL A 126 -1.50 10.31 -0.37
CA VAL A 126 -1.01 10.44 1.00
C VAL A 126 -1.17 9.13 1.77
N VAL A 127 -0.11 8.72 2.46
CA VAL A 127 -0.12 7.68 3.51
C VAL A 127 0.42 8.31 4.78
N GLU A 128 -0.42 8.43 5.80
CA GLU A 128 -0.03 9.11 7.04
C GLU A 128 -0.50 8.38 8.29
N ASP A 129 0.33 8.45 9.34
CA ASP A 129 0.04 7.91 10.68
C ASP A 129 -0.39 6.44 10.67
N CYS A 130 0.20 5.63 9.77
CA CYS A 130 -0.10 4.21 9.61
C CYS A 130 0.99 3.35 10.25
N VAL A 131 0.60 2.16 10.71
CA VAL A 131 1.51 1.20 11.33
C VAL A 131 1.44 -0.15 10.60
N ASN A 132 2.59 -0.69 10.22
CA ASN A 132 2.71 -2.07 9.77
C ASN A 132 3.44 -2.92 10.80
N ASN A 133 2.79 -3.97 11.32
CA ASN A 133 3.41 -4.98 12.17
C ASN A 133 3.60 -6.32 11.43
N ALA A 134 3.13 -6.43 10.19
CA ALA A 134 3.15 -7.66 9.42
C ALA A 134 4.45 -7.80 8.62
N LYS A 135 4.85 -9.04 8.36
CA LYS A 135 5.93 -9.36 7.43
C LYS A 135 5.53 -9.06 5.99
N VAL A 136 6.47 -8.47 5.23
CA VAL A 136 6.33 -8.22 3.78
C VAL A 136 7.48 -8.89 3.05
N SER A 137 7.18 -9.80 2.11
CA SER A 137 8.21 -10.56 1.42
C SER A 137 7.91 -10.83 -0.04
N TYR A 138 8.94 -10.75 -0.87
CA TYR A 138 8.91 -11.24 -2.23
C TYR A 138 10.01 -12.31 -2.44
N ALA A 139 9.64 -13.46 -3.03
CA ALA A 139 10.56 -14.56 -3.31
C ALA A 139 10.18 -15.28 -4.61
N GLY A 140 10.19 -14.57 -5.73
CA GLY A 140 9.81 -15.11 -7.04
C GLY A 140 10.87 -14.90 -8.12
N THR A 141 10.60 -15.44 -9.31
CA THR A 141 11.37 -15.15 -10.52
C THR A 141 10.68 -14.04 -11.30
N SER A 142 11.42 -13.05 -11.76
CA SER A 142 10.83 -11.91 -12.48
C SER A 142 11.70 -11.48 -13.67
N GLY A 143 11.05 -11.17 -14.77
CA GLY A 143 11.63 -10.43 -15.89
C GLY A 143 11.56 -8.91 -15.73
N PHE A 144 11.07 -8.40 -14.59
CA PHE A 144 10.79 -6.99 -14.33
C PHE A 144 11.40 -6.54 -13.00
N ASP A 145 11.44 -5.24 -12.79
CA ASP A 145 11.91 -4.65 -11.52
C ASP A 145 10.95 -4.97 -10.38
N ILE A 146 11.50 -5.13 -9.17
CA ILE A 146 10.77 -5.49 -7.95
C ILE A 146 11.02 -4.44 -6.88
N TYR A 147 9.95 -3.96 -6.26
CA TYR A 147 10.01 -2.96 -5.21
C TYR A 147 9.20 -3.42 -4.00
N VAL A 148 9.90 -3.65 -2.88
CA VAL A 148 9.29 -4.15 -1.64
C VAL A 148 9.49 -3.11 -0.54
N GLY A 149 8.42 -2.66 0.07
CA GLY A 149 8.47 -1.73 1.21
C GLY A 149 7.64 -2.24 2.37
N GLY A 150 7.96 -1.87 3.59
CA GLY A 150 7.17 -2.27 4.76
C GLY A 150 5.74 -1.72 4.75
N LEU A 151 5.54 -0.50 4.26
CA LEU A 151 4.23 0.12 4.08
C LEU A 151 3.87 0.31 2.61
N VAL A 152 4.79 0.85 1.81
CA VAL A 152 4.54 1.23 0.41
C VAL A 152 5.61 0.62 -0.48
N GLY A 153 5.21 -0.12 -1.51
CA GLY A 153 6.14 -0.71 -2.48
C GLY A 153 6.77 0.37 -3.36
N ARG A 154 5.95 1.23 -3.97
CA ARG A 154 6.40 2.27 -4.88
C ARG A 154 5.54 3.53 -4.80
N ILE A 155 6.17 4.69 -4.64
CA ILE A 155 5.55 5.97 -4.96
C ILE A 155 5.86 6.28 -6.42
N TYR A 156 4.84 6.66 -7.17
CA TYR A 156 4.96 7.06 -8.56
C TYR A 156 4.59 8.53 -8.75
N ARG A 157 5.55 9.34 -9.24
CA ARG A 157 5.43 10.78 -9.52
C ARG A 157 5.31 11.65 -8.27
N THR A 158 4.12 11.73 -7.69
CA THR A 158 3.84 12.55 -6.51
C THR A 158 3.26 11.68 -5.41
N GLY A 159 3.57 11.97 -4.18
CA GLY A 159 2.99 11.28 -3.04
C GLY A 159 3.68 11.68 -1.74
N ARG A 160 3.01 11.43 -0.62
CA ARG A 160 3.54 11.71 0.70
C ARG A 160 3.39 10.50 1.61
N ILE A 161 4.48 10.16 2.33
CA ILE A 161 4.45 9.19 3.43
C ILE A 161 4.99 9.89 4.66
N SER A 162 4.17 10.02 5.70
CA SER A 162 4.58 10.73 6.92
C SER A 162 3.97 10.14 8.19
N GLY A 163 4.72 10.20 9.29
CA GLY A 163 4.26 9.71 10.60
C GLY A 163 4.06 8.19 10.70
N CYS A 164 4.52 7.44 9.71
CA CYS A 164 4.28 6.00 9.64
C CYS A 164 5.36 5.19 10.35
N VAL A 165 4.99 4.00 10.83
CA VAL A 165 5.89 3.07 11.51
C VAL A 165 5.83 1.69 10.86
N ASN A 166 6.99 1.15 10.49
CA ASN A 166 7.13 -0.26 10.13
C ASN A 166 7.83 -1.03 11.26
N ASN A 167 7.15 -2.01 11.81
CA ASN A 167 7.69 -2.95 12.79
C ASN A 167 7.91 -4.35 12.18
N GLY A 168 7.32 -4.62 11.02
CA GLY A 168 7.44 -5.90 10.33
C GLY A 168 8.74 -6.04 9.54
N ASP A 169 9.23 -7.25 9.43
CA ASP A 169 10.39 -7.55 8.58
C ASP A 169 10.04 -7.42 7.10
N VAL A 170 10.98 -6.88 6.34
CA VAL A 170 10.88 -6.71 4.88
C VAL A 170 11.95 -7.52 4.20
N SER A 171 11.58 -8.36 3.24
CA SER A 171 12.56 -9.17 2.51
C SER A 171 12.29 -9.26 1.02
N ALA A 172 13.36 -9.21 0.24
CA ALA A 172 13.35 -9.54 -1.18
C ALA A 172 14.38 -10.62 -1.46
N ALA A 173 13.98 -11.69 -2.14
CA ALA A 173 14.82 -12.80 -2.56
C ALA A 173 14.48 -13.18 -4.02
N ALA A 174 14.49 -12.18 -4.89
CA ALA A 174 14.10 -12.33 -6.28
C ALA A 174 15.20 -12.93 -7.15
N GLN A 175 14.83 -13.82 -8.05
CA GLN A 175 15.63 -14.18 -9.21
C GLN A 175 15.21 -13.28 -10.39
N ALA A 176 15.91 -12.16 -10.56
CA ALA A 176 15.54 -11.11 -11.50
C ALA A 176 16.78 -10.59 -12.27
N SER A 177 17.45 -11.48 -13.00
CA SER A 177 18.69 -11.18 -13.71
C SER A 177 18.55 -9.96 -14.62
N GLY A 178 19.48 -9.00 -14.47
CA GLY A 178 19.49 -7.76 -15.23
C GLY A 178 18.46 -6.71 -14.82
N LYS A 179 17.76 -6.90 -13.68
CA LYS A 179 16.72 -6.02 -13.17
C LYS A 179 17.14 -5.31 -11.89
N VAL A 180 16.32 -4.38 -11.44
CA VAL A 180 16.44 -3.68 -10.17
C VAL A 180 15.55 -4.35 -9.14
N VAL A 181 16.09 -4.66 -7.97
CA VAL A 181 15.30 -5.11 -6.81
C VAL A 181 15.64 -4.24 -5.61
N CYS A 182 14.64 -3.54 -5.10
CA CYS A 182 14.78 -2.70 -3.92
C CYS A 182 13.92 -3.24 -2.77
N ALA A 183 14.50 -3.23 -1.57
CA ALA A 183 13.81 -3.50 -0.33
C ALA A 183 14.01 -2.33 0.63
N GLY A 184 12.95 -1.75 1.15
CA GLY A 184 13.00 -0.62 2.06
C GLY A 184 12.08 -0.82 3.27
N GLY A 185 12.49 -0.32 4.42
CA GLY A 185 11.73 -0.49 5.66
C GLY A 185 10.34 0.16 5.62
N VAL A 186 10.22 1.30 4.96
CA VAL A 186 8.95 2.04 4.80
C VAL A 186 8.53 2.05 3.34
N LEU A 187 9.43 2.45 2.44
CA LEU A 187 9.20 2.63 1.00
C LEU A 187 10.21 1.81 0.20
N GLY A 188 9.74 1.00 -0.75
CA GLY A 188 10.62 0.23 -1.65
C GLY A 188 11.33 1.12 -2.67
N THR A 189 10.62 2.00 -3.35
CA THR A 189 11.21 2.97 -4.28
C THR A 189 10.33 4.19 -4.53
N PHE A 190 10.98 5.27 -4.93
CA PHE A 190 10.36 6.43 -5.55
C PHE A 190 10.69 6.43 -7.05
N ASP A 191 9.66 6.36 -7.87
CA ASP A 191 9.78 6.34 -9.34
C ASP A 191 9.34 7.70 -9.90
N ARG A 192 10.30 8.48 -10.34
CA ARG A 192 10.08 9.79 -10.99
C ARG A 192 9.74 9.57 -12.46
N SER A 193 8.82 10.39 -12.98
CA SER A 193 8.80 10.65 -14.42
C SER A 193 9.82 11.75 -14.76
N ASP A 194 10.09 11.94 -16.05
CA ASP A 194 10.98 13.04 -16.51
C ASP A 194 10.32 14.44 -16.39
N ASP A 195 9.10 14.51 -15.82
CA ASP A 195 8.36 15.76 -15.63
C ASP A 195 8.92 16.55 -14.44
N ALA A 196 9.22 17.82 -14.63
CA ALA A 196 9.85 18.69 -13.64
C ALA A 196 9.02 18.99 -12.38
N GLY A 197 7.78 18.50 -12.31
CA GLY A 197 6.86 18.69 -11.18
C GLY A 197 6.71 17.48 -10.25
N ASP A 198 7.43 16.39 -10.49
CA ASP A 198 7.34 15.20 -9.65
C ASP A 198 8.06 15.39 -8.33
N THR A 199 7.30 15.37 -7.23
CA THR A 199 7.81 15.50 -5.87
C THR A 199 7.24 14.37 -5.01
N ALA A 200 8.10 13.69 -4.24
CA ALA A 200 7.68 12.83 -3.17
C ALA A 200 8.20 13.37 -1.84
N GLU A 201 7.36 13.29 -0.83
CA GLU A 201 7.70 13.66 0.53
C GLU A 201 7.67 12.41 1.42
N VAL A 202 8.83 12.02 1.91
CA VAL A 202 8.98 10.89 2.84
C VAL A 202 9.71 11.36 4.08
N HIS A 203 8.96 11.61 5.16
CA HIS A 203 9.53 12.19 6.37
C HIS A 203 8.84 11.71 7.64
N SER A 204 9.53 11.83 8.77
CA SER A 204 9.00 11.50 10.09
C SER A 204 8.51 10.05 10.23
N ASN A 205 9.08 9.13 9.43
CA ASN A 205 8.74 7.72 9.47
C ASN A 205 9.80 6.95 10.28
N THR A 206 9.40 5.79 10.80
CA THR A 206 10.27 4.91 11.58
C THR A 206 10.25 3.50 11.00
N ASN A 207 11.41 2.88 10.87
CA ASN A 207 11.53 1.45 10.61
C ASN A 207 12.21 0.76 11.79
N ASN A 208 11.51 -0.19 12.41
CA ASN A 208 12.01 -1.05 13.49
C ASN A 208 12.23 -2.50 13.01
N GLY A 209 11.68 -2.86 11.85
CA GLY A 209 11.83 -4.18 11.25
C GLY A 209 13.17 -4.37 10.55
N THR A 210 13.58 -5.62 10.37
CA THR A 210 14.75 -5.99 9.59
C THR A 210 14.48 -5.87 8.11
N VAL A 211 15.41 -5.28 7.35
CA VAL A 211 15.33 -5.20 5.88
C VAL A 211 16.41 -6.08 5.28
N THR A 212 16.03 -7.04 4.45
CA THR A 212 16.95 -7.93 3.76
C THR A 212 16.68 -7.98 2.26
N ASN A 213 17.75 -8.01 1.47
CA ASN A 213 17.67 -8.22 0.03
C ASN A 213 18.77 -9.18 -0.40
N SER A 214 18.42 -10.41 -0.73
CA SER A 214 19.31 -11.48 -1.17
C SER A 214 19.09 -11.85 -2.64
N SER A 215 18.57 -10.93 -3.43
CA SER A 215 18.20 -11.18 -4.83
C SER A 215 19.43 -11.31 -5.74
N ASP A 216 19.34 -12.19 -6.73
CA ASP A 216 20.32 -12.28 -7.83
C ASP A 216 19.91 -11.29 -8.93
N VAL A 217 20.54 -10.11 -8.93
CA VAL A 217 20.07 -8.96 -9.70
C VAL A 217 21.24 -8.09 -10.21
N LYS A 218 20.92 -7.18 -11.14
CA LYS A 218 21.86 -6.17 -11.63
C LYS A 218 22.10 -5.06 -10.60
N THR A 219 21.05 -4.62 -9.92
CA THR A 219 21.10 -3.54 -8.94
C THR A 219 20.29 -3.91 -7.71
N LEU A 220 20.95 -3.85 -6.57
CA LEU A 220 20.38 -4.15 -5.26
C LEU A 220 20.27 -2.84 -4.48
N CYS A 221 19.06 -2.56 -3.96
CA CYS A 221 18.86 -1.44 -3.03
C CYS A 221 18.35 -2.00 -1.69
N VAL A 222 18.87 -1.49 -0.60
CA VAL A 222 18.44 -1.78 0.77
C VAL A 222 18.42 -0.48 1.55
N GLY A 223 17.27 -0.19 2.25
CA GLY A 223 17.10 1.05 3.02
C GLY A 223 15.99 0.98 4.06
#